data_633608ea49a18f87c9b9a99e422ea94e
#
_entry.id   633608ea49a18f87c9b9a99e422ea94e
#
_cell.length_a   1.000
_cell.length_b   1.000
_cell.length_c   1.000
_cell.angle_alpha   90.00
_cell.angle_beta   90.00
_cell.angle_gamma   90.00
#
_symmetry.space_group_name_H-M   'P 1'
#
loop_
_entity.id
_entity.type
_entity.pdbx_description
1 polymer ?
#
loop_
_entity_poly.entity_id
_entity_poly.type
_entity_poly.pdbx_seq_one_letter_code
_entity_poly.pdbx_strand_id
1 'polypeptide(L)'
;MKFGPVPLARAEGAILAHATQAGARRIKKGTRLGEDEIAALREAGIAEVAAAVLDPGDLDENEAARRIAAALKSRGVEVRDAATGRVNLHAGKAGVFCVDRALIDAINAVDPAITVATLNDHVRVEPGRMVATVKIIPFAVAGTLVDAVEAIAARGAVFGVHPFTARRVALIQTSLPGTKPSVLDKTVKTMRARLEPSGSAIAFERRTPHDEASLARAL
;
A
#
# COMPACT_ATOMS: atom_id res chain seq x y z
N MET A 1 0.11 9.96 24.77
CA MET A 1 0.55 8.60 25.20
C MET A 1 1.79 8.69 26.07
N LYS A 2 1.87 7.95 27.17
CA LYS A 2 3.06 7.81 28.05
C LYS A 2 3.61 6.41 27.90
N PHE A 3 4.92 6.28 27.69
CA PHE A 3 5.61 4.99 27.52
C PHE A 3 6.67 4.79 28.60
N GLY A 4 6.68 3.63 29.25
CA GLY A 4 7.67 3.32 30.27
C GLY A 4 7.25 2.18 31.21
N PRO A 5 7.92 2.02 32.36
CA PRO A 5 7.50 1.11 33.41
C PRO A 5 6.19 1.58 34.02
N VAL A 6 5.20 0.66 34.07
CA VAL A 6 3.86 0.90 34.61
C VAL A 6 3.59 -0.10 35.73
N PRO A 7 3.37 0.33 36.96
CA PRO A 7 2.93 -0.56 38.04
C PRO A 7 1.61 -1.24 37.68
N LEU A 8 1.47 -2.54 37.97
CA LEU A 8 0.26 -3.32 37.59
C LEU A 8 -1.04 -2.69 38.14
N ALA A 9 -0.97 -2.02 39.28
CA ALA A 9 -2.14 -1.33 39.86
C ALA A 9 -2.67 -0.18 38.97
N ARG A 10 -1.89 0.28 37.96
CA ARG A 10 -2.23 1.34 37.02
C ARG A 10 -2.13 0.89 35.56
N ALA A 11 -1.96 -0.41 35.33
CA ALA A 11 -1.69 -0.98 33.99
C ALA A 11 -2.98 -1.36 33.24
N GLU A 12 -4.15 -1.22 33.85
CA GLU A 12 -5.42 -1.50 33.16
C GLU A 12 -5.60 -0.58 31.94
N GLY A 13 -5.93 -1.19 30.81
CA GLY A 13 -6.06 -0.49 29.54
C GLY A 13 -4.74 -0.11 28.85
N ALA A 14 -3.59 -0.25 29.52
CA ALA A 14 -2.27 -0.03 28.91
C ALA A 14 -1.93 -1.12 27.87
N ILE A 15 -1.10 -0.74 26.88
CA ILE A 15 -0.66 -1.65 25.83
C ILE A 15 0.73 -2.21 26.19
N LEU A 16 0.85 -3.54 26.32
CA LEU A 16 2.07 -4.20 26.70
C LEU A 16 3.17 -4.04 25.64
N ALA A 17 4.32 -3.50 26.02
CA ALA A 17 5.41 -3.19 25.08
C ALA A 17 6.20 -4.41 24.61
N HIS A 18 6.32 -5.43 25.46
CA HIS A 18 7.08 -6.64 25.18
C HIS A 18 6.27 -7.87 25.56
N ALA A 19 6.46 -8.96 24.81
CA ALA A 19 5.87 -10.24 25.22
C ALA A 19 6.40 -10.64 26.59
N THR A 20 5.50 -10.90 27.55
CA THR A 20 5.83 -11.18 28.95
C THR A 20 5.32 -12.57 29.33
N GLN A 21 6.17 -13.35 30.00
CA GLN A 21 5.79 -14.66 30.52
C GLN A 21 5.13 -14.48 31.89
N ALA A 22 3.88 -14.92 32.03
CA ALA A 22 3.11 -14.91 33.26
C ALA A 22 2.76 -16.35 33.63
N GLY A 23 3.64 -17.00 34.42
CA GLY A 23 3.53 -18.43 34.70
C GLY A 23 3.57 -19.27 33.42
N ALA A 24 2.56 -20.11 33.18
CA ALA A 24 2.41 -20.88 31.94
C ALA A 24 1.89 -20.06 30.75
N ARG A 25 1.32 -18.89 30.98
CA ARG A 25 0.72 -18.02 29.94
C ARG A 25 1.75 -17.04 29.42
N ARG A 26 1.88 -16.92 28.09
CA ARG A 26 2.64 -15.86 27.43
C ARG A 26 1.69 -14.78 26.92
N ILE A 27 1.78 -13.59 27.49
CA ILE A 27 1.06 -12.40 27.03
C ILE A 27 1.87 -11.75 25.92
N LYS A 28 1.24 -11.53 24.75
CA LYS A 28 1.94 -11.02 23.57
C LYS A 28 2.19 -9.52 23.68
N LYS A 29 3.24 -9.03 23.01
CA LYS A 29 3.44 -7.61 22.73
C LYS A 29 2.19 -7.04 22.04
N GLY A 30 1.80 -5.79 22.39
CA GLY A 30 0.64 -5.12 21.80
C GLY A 30 -0.70 -5.53 22.44
N THR A 31 -0.70 -6.45 23.42
CA THR A 31 -1.91 -6.80 24.16
C THR A 31 -2.34 -5.61 25.00
N ARG A 32 -3.61 -5.19 24.91
CA ARG A 32 -4.23 -4.26 25.84
C ARG A 32 -4.50 -5.04 27.15
N LEU A 33 -3.93 -4.58 28.25
CA LEU A 33 -4.01 -5.27 29.52
C LEU A 33 -5.40 -5.07 30.12
N GLY A 34 -6.14 -6.16 30.25
CA GLY A 34 -7.39 -6.25 30.99
C GLY A 34 -7.19 -6.90 32.37
N GLU A 35 -8.28 -7.12 33.07
CA GLU A 35 -8.28 -7.75 34.41
C GLU A 35 -7.58 -9.12 34.39
N ASP A 36 -7.84 -9.96 33.38
CA ASP A 36 -7.26 -11.31 33.27
C ASP A 36 -5.75 -11.27 33.07
N GLU A 37 -5.23 -10.37 32.22
CA GLU A 37 -3.80 -10.17 32.00
C GLU A 37 -3.11 -9.65 33.26
N ILE A 38 -3.74 -8.70 33.93
CA ILE A 38 -3.22 -8.12 35.18
C ILE A 38 -3.20 -9.17 36.32
N ALA A 39 -4.24 -9.96 36.43
CA ALA A 39 -4.28 -11.07 37.41
C ALA A 39 -3.17 -12.08 37.15
N ALA A 40 -3.01 -12.56 35.93
CA ALA A 40 -1.96 -13.53 35.55
C ALA A 40 -0.55 -12.97 35.81
N LEU A 41 -0.30 -11.67 35.49
CA LEU A 41 0.98 -11.02 35.78
C LEU A 41 1.27 -10.92 37.27
N ARG A 42 0.25 -10.61 38.07
CA ARG A 42 0.35 -10.52 39.55
C ARG A 42 0.62 -11.89 40.19
N GLU A 43 -0.07 -12.94 39.75
CA GLU A 43 0.17 -14.32 40.20
C GLU A 43 1.59 -14.80 39.86
N ALA A 44 2.15 -14.33 38.75
CA ALA A 44 3.53 -14.56 38.36
C ALA A 44 4.58 -13.76 39.13
N GLY A 45 4.16 -12.94 40.13
CA GLY A 45 5.05 -12.10 40.93
C GLY A 45 5.58 -10.83 40.21
N ILE A 46 4.98 -10.45 39.10
CA ILE A 46 5.37 -9.25 38.34
C ILE A 46 4.70 -8.05 38.97
N ALA A 47 5.48 -7.04 39.36
CA ALA A 47 4.96 -5.83 40.00
C ALA A 47 4.72 -4.68 39.02
N GLU A 48 5.50 -4.65 37.92
CA GLU A 48 5.41 -3.62 36.87
C GLU A 48 5.73 -4.21 35.49
N VAL A 49 5.25 -3.56 34.45
CA VAL A 49 5.50 -3.93 33.06
C VAL A 49 5.88 -2.69 32.23
N ALA A 50 6.70 -2.88 31.20
CA ALA A 50 6.88 -1.84 30.18
C ALA A 50 5.62 -1.79 29.32
N ALA A 51 4.92 -0.65 29.34
CA ALA A 51 3.66 -0.48 28.63
C ALA A 51 3.48 0.95 28.13
N ALA A 52 2.56 1.10 27.18
CA ALA A 52 2.07 2.38 26.72
C ALA A 52 0.70 2.67 27.36
N VAL A 53 0.62 3.77 28.09
CA VAL A 53 -0.64 4.30 28.65
C VAL A 53 -1.15 5.38 27.70
N LEU A 54 -2.36 5.21 27.20
CA LEU A 54 -2.99 6.14 26.28
C LEU A 54 -3.56 7.31 27.08
N ASP A 55 -3.37 8.53 26.56
CA ASP A 55 -4.05 9.71 27.07
C ASP A 55 -5.47 9.80 26.45
N PRO A 56 -6.41 10.53 27.05
CA PRO A 56 -7.72 10.75 26.46
C PRO A 56 -7.61 11.33 25.03
N GLY A 57 -8.26 10.69 24.06
CA GLY A 57 -8.21 11.08 22.66
C GLY A 57 -7.08 10.44 21.85
N ASP A 58 -6.22 9.64 22.48
CA ASP A 58 -5.27 8.81 21.74
C ASP A 58 -5.99 7.62 21.06
N LEU A 59 -5.52 7.28 19.88
CA LEU A 59 -5.90 6.09 19.13
C LEU A 59 -4.76 5.08 19.19
N ASP A 60 -5.07 3.81 19.41
CA ASP A 60 -4.07 2.75 19.30
C ASP A 60 -3.56 2.59 17.86
N GLU A 61 -2.40 1.93 17.71
CA GLU A 61 -1.71 1.82 16.42
C GLU A 61 -2.56 1.21 15.32
N ASN A 62 -3.43 0.24 15.64
CA ASN A 62 -4.25 -0.44 14.63
C ASN A 62 -5.43 0.43 14.21
N GLU A 63 -6.11 1.08 15.18
CA GLU A 63 -7.22 1.97 14.90
C GLU A 63 -6.76 3.19 14.09
N ALA A 64 -5.63 3.80 14.47
CA ALA A 64 -5.04 4.91 13.73
C ALA A 64 -4.68 4.51 12.29
N ALA A 65 -3.99 3.36 12.11
CA ALA A 65 -3.63 2.86 10.79
C ALA A 65 -4.87 2.55 9.92
N ARG A 66 -5.92 1.97 10.52
CA ARG A 66 -7.18 1.66 9.85
C ARG A 66 -7.89 2.91 9.36
N ARG A 67 -8.01 3.95 10.22
CA ARG A 67 -8.64 5.23 9.88
C ARG A 67 -7.90 5.93 8.74
N ILE A 68 -6.58 6.02 8.84
CA ILE A 68 -5.76 6.64 7.80
C ILE A 68 -5.91 5.87 6.48
N ALA A 69 -5.79 4.53 6.49
CA ALA A 69 -5.94 3.74 5.29
C ALA A 69 -7.32 3.87 4.63
N ALA A 70 -8.38 4.01 5.43
CA ALA A 70 -9.73 4.25 4.94
C ALA A 70 -9.88 5.65 4.30
N ALA A 71 -9.21 6.67 4.85
CA ALA A 71 -9.20 8.03 4.31
C ALA A 71 -8.38 8.15 3.01
N LEU A 72 -7.38 7.28 2.81
CA LEU A 72 -6.59 7.20 1.58
C LEU A 72 -7.42 6.62 0.44
N LYS A 73 -8.43 7.34 -0.01
CA LYS A 73 -9.35 6.92 -1.08
C LYS A 73 -8.58 6.55 -2.33
N SER A 74 -8.69 5.29 -2.73
CA SER A 74 -7.92 4.76 -3.85
C SER A 74 -8.79 3.97 -4.81
N ARG A 75 -8.76 4.40 -6.08
CA ARG A 75 -9.41 3.65 -7.14
C ARG A 75 -8.56 2.44 -7.51
N GLY A 76 -9.16 1.25 -7.56
CA GLY A 76 -8.48 0.02 -7.97
C GLY A 76 -7.47 -0.51 -6.95
N VAL A 77 -7.58 -0.08 -5.68
CA VAL A 77 -6.75 -0.54 -4.57
C VAL A 77 -7.61 -1.19 -3.50
N GLU A 78 -7.15 -2.31 -2.98
CA GLU A 78 -7.76 -3.07 -1.90
C GLU A 78 -7.01 -2.82 -0.60
N VAL A 79 -7.75 -2.50 0.46
CA VAL A 79 -7.22 -2.28 1.80
C VAL A 79 -7.28 -3.59 2.57
N ARG A 80 -6.18 -3.98 3.22
CA ARG A 80 -6.12 -5.16 4.09
C ARG A 80 -6.37 -4.76 5.55
N ASP A 81 -6.63 -5.76 6.41
CA ASP A 81 -6.85 -5.54 7.82
C ASP A 81 -5.61 -4.95 8.50
N ALA A 82 -5.86 -4.15 9.53
CA ALA A 82 -4.80 -3.58 10.36
C ALA A 82 -4.19 -4.65 11.27
N ALA A 83 -2.86 -4.68 11.34
CA ALA A 83 -2.13 -5.55 12.25
C ALA A 83 -0.81 -4.89 12.67
N THR A 84 -0.53 -4.84 13.96
CA THR A 84 0.71 -4.27 14.53
C THR A 84 1.03 -2.89 14.00
N GLY A 85 0.04 -1.98 14.03
CA GLY A 85 0.15 -0.60 13.57
C GLY A 85 0.32 -0.43 12.08
N ARG A 86 -0.01 -1.45 11.28
CA ARG A 86 0.17 -1.42 9.83
C ARG A 86 -1.09 -1.82 9.09
N VAL A 87 -1.34 -1.12 7.98
CA VAL A 87 -2.29 -1.51 6.95
C VAL A 87 -1.58 -1.54 5.60
N ASN A 88 -1.67 -2.67 4.90
CA ASN A 88 -1.14 -2.82 3.55
C ASN A 88 -2.26 -2.62 2.52
N LEU A 89 -1.92 -1.94 1.43
CA LEU A 89 -2.82 -1.66 0.32
C LEU A 89 -2.28 -2.34 -0.94
N HIS A 90 -3.15 -3.05 -1.66
CA HIS A 90 -2.77 -3.89 -2.80
C HIS A 90 -3.54 -3.49 -4.05
N ALA A 91 -2.92 -3.63 -5.21
CA ALA A 91 -3.60 -3.46 -6.48
C ALA A 91 -4.69 -4.53 -6.64
N GLY A 92 -5.93 -4.11 -6.89
CA GLY A 92 -7.05 -5.01 -7.19
C GLY A 92 -7.12 -5.43 -8.66
N LYS A 93 -6.38 -4.72 -9.54
CA LYS A 93 -6.36 -4.95 -11.00
C LYS A 93 -4.98 -4.67 -11.57
N ALA A 94 -4.68 -5.28 -12.74
CA ALA A 94 -3.53 -4.90 -13.53
C ALA A 94 -3.70 -3.47 -14.10
N GLY A 95 -2.64 -2.67 -14.05
CA GLY A 95 -2.71 -1.29 -14.51
C GLY A 95 -1.45 -0.50 -14.22
N VAL A 96 -1.59 0.82 -14.29
CA VAL A 96 -0.56 1.79 -13.90
C VAL A 96 -0.94 2.36 -12.54
N PHE A 97 -0.04 2.21 -11.57
CA PHE A 97 -0.16 2.87 -10.27
C PHE A 97 0.30 4.32 -10.43
N CYS A 98 -0.55 5.24 -10.00
CA CYS A 98 -0.26 6.67 -9.98
C CYS A 98 -0.39 7.18 -8.55
N VAL A 99 0.48 8.12 -8.17
CA VAL A 99 0.52 8.71 -6.84
C VAL A 99 0.64 10.24 -6.91
N ASP A 100 -0.15 10.93 -6.10
CA ASP A 100 0.05 12.36 -5.84
C ASP A 100 1.13 12.52 -4.76
N ARG A 101 2.34 12.78 -5.23
CA ARG A 101 3.50 12.95 -4.35
C ARG A 101 3.31 14.07 -3.35
N ALA A 102 2.70 15.19 -3.75
CA ALA A 102 2.53 16.33 -2.86
C ALA A 102 1.60 16.00 -1.68
N LEU A 103 0.55 15.22 -1.92
CA LEU A 103 -0.33 14.73 -0.86
C LEU A 103 0.37 13.74 0.06
N ILE A 104 1.18 12.81 -0.48
CA ILE A 104 1.98 11.87 0.34
C ILE A 104 2.98 12.63 1.21
N ASP A 105 3.72 13.57 0.64
CA ASP A 105 4.70 14.38 1.37
C ASP A 105 4.00 15.19 2.47
N ALA A 106 2.83 15.78 2.19
CA ALA A 106 2.04 16.53 3.18
C ALA A 106 1.52 15.63 4.32
N ILE A 107 1.06 14.41 4.02
CA ILE A 107 0.65 13.42 5.02
C ILE A 107 1.81 13.03 5.92
N ASN A 108 2.96 12.69 5.33
CA ASN A 108 4.15 12.29 6.07
C ASN A 108 4.80 13.44 6.88
N ALA A 109 4.48 14.70 6.53
CA ALA A 109 4.93 15.87 7.28
C ALA A 109 4.07 16.20 8.51
N VAL A 110 2.93 15.53 8.72
CA VAL A 110 2.05 15.78 9.87
C VAL A 110 2.75 15.42 11.18
N ASP A 111 3.31 14.21 11.26
CA ASP A 111 4.03 13.75 12.45
C ASP A 111 4.90 12.52 12.10
N PRO A 112 6.13 12.41 12.61
CA PRO A 112 7.01 11.25 12.36
C PRO A 112 6.46 9.92 12.89
N ALA A 113 5.46 9.95 13.77
CA ALA A 113 4.76 8.74 14.25
C ALA A 113 3.89 8.08 13.17
N ILE A 114 3.56 8.80 12.10
CA ILE A 114 2.68 8.36 11.02
C ILE A 114 3.49 8.30 9.72
N THR A 115 3.45 7.14 9.05
CA THR A 115 4.17 6.96 7.78
C THR A 115 3.26 6.32 6.74
N VAL A 116 3.24 6.92 5.56
CA VAL A 116 2.65 6.34 4.34
C VAL A 116 3.75 6.15 3.31
N ALA A 117 4.06 4.90 2.98
CA ALA A 117 5.02 4.55 1.94
C ALA A 117 4.29 3.97 0.72
N THR A 118 4.76 4.28 -0.48
CA THR A 118 4.18 3.86 -1.75
C THR A 118 5.22 3.33 -2.71
N LEU A 119 4.79 2.64 -3.75
CA LEU A 119 5.60 2.44 -4.95
C LEU A 119 5.85 3.80 -5.63
N ASN A 120 6.84 3.82 -6.53
CA ASN A 120 7.06 4.98 -7.39
C ASN A 120 5.84 5.25 -8.29
N ASP A 121 5.68 6.52 -8.66
CA ASP A 121 4.66 6.93 -9.62
C ASP A 121 4.86 6.27 -11.00
N HIS A 122 3.75 6.04 -11.71
CA HIS A 122 3.70 5.43 -13.04
C HIS A 122 4.29 4.01 -13.15
N VAL A 123 4.30 3.25 -12.05
CA VAL A 123 4.74 1.85 -12.06
C VAL A 123 3.60 0.94 -12.50
N ARG A 124 3.91 0.02 -13.42
CA ARG A 124 3.01 -1.07 -13.77
C ARG A 124 2.85 -2.02 -12.58
N VAL A 125 1.61 -2.39 -12.30
CA VAL A 125 1.27 -3.33 -11.23
C VAL A 125 0.34 -4.43 -11.73
N GLU A 126 0.47 -5.60 -11.10
CA GLU A 126 -0.42 -6.75 -11.28
C GLU A 126 -1.37 -6.87 -10.07
N PRO A 127 -2.50 -7.58 -10.20
CA PRO A 127 -3.40 -7.83 -9.08
C PRO A 127 -2.67 -8.46 -7.89
N GLY A 128 -2.97 -7.99 -6.68
CA GLY A 128 -2.32 -8.46 -5.45
C GLY A 128 -0.96 -7.85 -5.16
N ARG A 129 -0.38 -7.02 -6.06
CA ARG A 129 0.86 -6.29 -5.76
C ARG A 129 0.61 -5.27 -4.66
N MET A 130 1.39 -5.29 -3.58
CA MET A 130 1.38 -4.24 -2.57
C MET A 130 1.86 -2.92 -3.19
N VAL A 131 1.02 -1.88 -3.12
CA VAL A 131 1.26 -0.56 -3.73
C VAL A 131 1.53 0.51 -2.70
N ALA A 132 0.98 0.36 -1.50
CA ALA A 132 1.20 1.28 -0.40
C ALA A 132 1.11 0.57 0.94
N THR A 133 1.65 1.19 1.99
CA THR A 133 1.49 0.77 3.37
C THR A 133 1.37 2.00 4.27
N VAL A 134 0.41 1.96 5.18
CA VAL A 134 0.31 2.88 6.31
C VAL A 134 0.96 2.23 7.51
N LYS A 135 1.78 2.95 8.24
CA LYS A 135 2.42 2.46 9.47
C LYS A 135 2.37 3.52 10.56
N ILE A 136 1.89 3.12 11.71
CA ILE A 136 2.01 3.87 12.97
C ILE A 136 3.22 3.33 13.71
N ILE A 137 4.14 4.21 14.09
CA ILE A 137 5.43 3.83 14.68
C ILE A 137 5.30 3.52 16.18
N PRO A 138 4.64 4.36 17.01
CA PRO A 138 4.40 4.08 18.41
C PRO A 138 3.14 3.21 18.61
N PHE A 139 2.87 2.80 19.86
CA PHE A 139 1.68 2.00 20.21
C PHE A 139 0.36 2.79 20.12
N ALA A 140 0.44 4.12 20.15
CA ALA A 140 -0.71 4.99 19.96
C ALA A 140 -0.27 6.38 19.48
N VAL A 141 -1.19 7.12 18.86
CA VAL A 141 -0.98 8.50 18.41
C VAL A 141 -2.20 9.34 18.82
N ALA A 142 -2.01 10.65 18.98
CA ALA A 142 -3.12 11.55 19.24
C ALA A 142 -4.12 11.51 18.07
N GLY A 143 -5.41 11.39 18.37
CA GLY A 143 -6.48 11.37 17.37
C GLY A 143 -6.47 12.60 16.46
N THR A 144 -6.08 13.76 16.99
CA THR A 144 -5.95 15.02 16.23
C THR A 144 -4.92 14.93 15.09
N LEU A 145 -3.87 14.10 15.22
CA LEU A 145 -2.91 13.86 14.13
C LEU A 145 -3.55 13.03 13.01
N VAL A 146 -4.36 12.05 13.39
CA VAL A 146 -5.12 11.23 12.42
C VAL A 146 -6.15 12.11 11.69
N ASP A 147 -6.87 12.97 12.41
CA ASP A 147 -7.82 13.94 11.83
C ASP A 147 -7.11 14.87 10.82
N ALA A 148 -5.90 15.33 11.13
CA ALA A 148 -5.10 16.16 10.23
C ALA A 148 -4.73 15.40 8.94
N VAL A 149 -4.33 14.12 9.03
CA VAL A 149 -4.05 13.27 7.87
C VAL A 149 -5.32 13.05 7.04
N GLU A 150 -6.45 12.77 7.67
CA GLU A 150 -7.74 12.61 6.98
C GLU A 150 -8.15 13.88 6.23
N ALA A 151 -7.93 15.07 6.82
CA ALA A 151 -8.19 16.34 6.17
C ALA A 151 -7.30 16.59 4.94
N ILE A 152 -6.03 16.16 4.99
CA ILE A 152 -5.13 16.22 3.82
C ILE A 152 -5.58 15.23 2.75
N ALA A 153 -5.88 13.99 3.12
CA ALA A 153 -6.35 12.96 2.20
C ALA A 153 -7.67 13.32 1.50
N ALA A 154 -8.52 14.12 2.15
CA ALA A 154 -9.77 14.60 1.59
C ALA A 154 -9.60 15.61 0.44
N ARG A 155 -8.40 16.19 0.24
CA ARG A 155 -8.13 17.18 -0.81
C ARG A 155 -8.12 16.57 -2.22
N GLY A 156 -7.88 15.25 -2.34
CA GLY A 156 -7.84 14.57 -3.63
C GLY A 156 -7.58 13.08 -3.53
N ALA A 157 -7.41 12.44 -4.69
CA ALA A 157 -7.00 11.05 -4.77
C ALA A 157 -5.49 10.96 -4.50
N VAL A 158 -5.11 10.43 -3.34
CA VAL A 158 -3.70 10.33 -2.92
C VAL A 158 -2.90 9.39 -3.85
N PHE A 159 -3.53 8.30 -4.29
CA PHE A 159 -2.99 7.36 -5.27
C PHE A 159 -4.13 6.53 -5.89
N GLY A 160 -3.81 5.71 -6.88
CA GLY A 160 -4.76 4.77 -7.48
C GLY A 160 -4.15 3.88 -8.53
N VAL A 161 -4.86 2.83 -8.92
CA VAL A 161 -4.49 1.97 -10.04
C VAL A 161 -5.43 2.26 -11.20
N HIS A 162 -4.86 2.72 -12.30
CA HIS A 162 -5.56 2.95 -13.57
C HIS A 162 -5.47 1.66 -14.41
N PRO A 163 -6.56 0.92 -14.57
CA PRO A 163 -6.52 -0.35 -15.27
C PRO A 163 -6.18 -0.15 -16.74
N PHE A 164 -5.46 -1.08 -17.32
CA PHE A 164 -5.25 -1.11 -18.77
C PHE A 164 -6.58 -1.27 -19.50
N THR A 165 -6.69 -0.58 -20.63
CA THR A 165 -7.81 -0.76 -21.56
C THR A 165 -7.32 -1.60 -22.73
N ALA A 166 -7.92 -2.77 -22.92
CA ALA A 166 -7.62 -3.64 -24.05
C ALA A 166 -7.89 -2.92 -25.39
N ARG A 167 -6.95 -2.99 -26.31
CA ARG A 167 -7.02 -2.36 -27.62
C ARG A 167 -6.81 -3.39 -28.74
N ARG A 168 -7.51 -3.22 -29.85
CA ARG A 168 -7.19 -3.88 -31.10
C ARG A 168 -6.16 -3.03 -31.84
N VAL A 169 -4.98 -3.60 -32.12
CA VAL A 169 -3.83 -2.88 -32.65
C VAL A 169 -3.55 -3.34 -34.08
N ALA A 170 -3.46 -2.41 -35.01
CA ALA A 170 -2.90 -2.65 -36.33
C ALA A 170 -1.38 -2.51 -36.25
N LEU A 171 -0.63 -3.53 -36.69
CA LEU A 171 0.82 -3.49 -36.79
C LEU A 171 1.22 -3.29 -38.25
N ILE A 172 1.69 -2.10 -38.60
CA ILE A 172 2.21 -1.79 -39.93
C ILE A 172 3.73 -1.75 -39.82
N GLN A 173 4.40 -2.61 -40.61
CA GLN A 173 5.85 -2.70 -40.67
C GLN A 173 6.33 -2.24 -42.03
N THR A 174 7.24 -1.25 -42.05
CA THR A 174 7.90 -0.87 -43.29
C THR A 174 9.23 -1.60 -43.45
N SER A 175 9.59 -1.95 -44.66
CA SER A 175 10.81 -2.69 -44.97
C SER A 175 11.63 -2.00 -46.07
N LEU A 176 12.93 -1.98 -45.89
CA LEU A 176 13.91 -1.59 -46.91
C LEU A 176 14.30 -2.77 -47.78
N PRO A 177 14.84 -2.55 -49.02
CA PRO A 177 15.45 -3.59 -49.80
C PRO A 177 16.51 -4.36 -48.96
N GLY A 178 16.41 -5.70 -48.95
CA GLY A 178 17.29 -6.53 -48.13
C GLY A 178 16.84 -6.80 -46.70
N THR A 179 15.74 -6.20 -46.21
CA THR A 179 15.18 -6.54 -44.90
C THR A 179 14.75 -8.02 -44.87
N LYS A 180 15.35 -8.80 -43.97
CA LYS A 180 15.03 -10.24 -43.84
C LYS A 180 13.61 -10.41 -43.23
N PRO A 181 12.75 -11.27 -43.79
CA PRO A 181 11.42 -11.56 -43.26
C PRO A 181 11.44 -11.94 -41.77
N SER A 182 12.47 -12.68 -41.34
CA SER A 182 12.63 -13.11 -39.93
C SER A 182 12.73 -11.94 -38.93
N VAL A 183 13.22 -10.76 -39.37
CA VAL A 183 13.26 -9.56 -38.53
C VAL A 183 11.83 -9.04 -38.26
N LEU A 184 11.02 -9.02 -39.34
CA LEU A 184 9.62 -8.59 -39.26
C LEU A 184 8.80 -9.56 -38.39
N ASP A 185 9.04 -10.88 -38.56
CA ASP A 185 8.39 -11.92 -37.75
C ASP A 185 8.74 -11.79 -36.26
N LYS A 186 10.01 -11.52 -35.94
CA LYS A 186 10.47 -11.25 -34.58
C LYS A 186 9.79 -10.03 -33.99
N THR A 187 9.58 -8.98 -34.79
CA THR A 187 8.86 -7.76 -34.37
C THR A 187 7.42 -8.09 -34.00
N VAL A 188 6.71 -8.91 -34.80
CA VAL A 188 5.35 -9.36 -34.48
C VAL A 188 5.31 -10.07 -33.13
N LYS A 189 6.23 -11.03 -32.90
CA LYS A 189 6.34 -11.76 -31.64
C LYS A 189 6.59 -10.82 -30.44
N THR A 190 7.51 -9.88 -30.60
CA THR A 190 7.84 -8.89 -29.57
C THR A 190 6.65 -7.99 -29.24
N MET A 191 5.93 -7.52 -30.27
CA MET A 191 4.76 -6.67 -30.08
C MET A 191 3.60 -7.41 -29.42
N ARG A 192 3.36 -8.67 -29.77
CA ARG A 192 2.36 -9.51 -29.05
C ARG A 192 2.68 -9.60 -27.57
N ALA A 193 3.92 -9.93 -27.21
CA ALA A 193 4.34 -10.03 -25.81
C ALA A 193 4.23 -8.68 -25.05
N ARG A 194 4.38 -7.52 -25.73
CA ARG A 194 4.20 -6.19 -25.14
C ARG A 194 2.74 -5.82 -24.94
N LEU A 195 1.84 -6.30 -25.80
CA LEU A 195 0.41 -5.98 -25.77
C LEU A 195 -0.36 -6.87 -24.80
N GLU A 196 0.05 -8.15 -24.68
CA GLU A 196 -0.61 -9.17 -23.86
C GLU A 196 -0.93 -8.69 -22.42
N PRO A 197 0.00 -8.05 -21.67
CA PRO A 197 -0.26 -7.63 -20.31
C PRO A 197 -1.36 -6.58 -20.15
N SER A 198 -1.70 -5.87 -21.23
CA SER A 198 -2.81 -4.92 -21.25
C SER A 198 -4.13 -5.53 -21.76
N GLY A 199 -4.13 -6.83 -22.09
CA GLY A 199 -5.24 -7.50 -22.77
C GLY A 199 -5.40 -7.06 -24.23
N SER A 200 -4.44 -6.29 -24.78
CA SER A 200 -4.46 -5.81 -26.17
C SER A 200 -3.93 -6.88 -27.12
N ALA A 201 -4.41 -6.88 -28.36
CA ALA A 201 -4.01 -7.86 -29.37
C ALA A 201 -3.78 -7.21 -30.72
N ILE A 202 -2.85 -7.79 -31.52
CA ILE A 202 -2.68 -7.42 -32.91
C ILE A 202 -3.90 -7.94 -33.69
N ALA A 203 -4.72 -7.03 -34.21
CA ALA A 203 -5.88 -7.35 -35.02
C ALA A 203 -5.47 -7.77 -36.45
N PHE A 204 -4.50 -7.07 -37.02
CA PHE A 204 -3.86 -7.45 -38.29
C PHE A 204 -2.43 -6.92 -38.37
N GLU A 205 -1.64 -7.54 -39.23
CA GLU A 205 -0.31 -7.09 -39.62
C GLU A 205 -0.29 -6.75 -41.10
N ARG A 206 0.40 -5.67 -41.45
CA ARG A 206 0.68 -5.30 -42.83
C ARG A 206 2.15 -4.93 -42.98
N ARG A 207 2.76 -5.46 -44.05
CA ARG A 207 4.16 -5.15 -44.47
C ARG A 207 4.10 -4.31 -45.72
N THR A 208 4.86 -3.23 -45.79
CA THR A 208 4.86 -2.28 -46.91
C THR A 208 6.27 -1.76 -47.15
N PRO A 209 6.60 -1.31 -48.40
CA PRO A 209 7.85 -0.61 -48.65
C PRO A 209 8.03 0.60 -47.72
N HIS A 210 9.29 0.95 -47.47
CA HIS A 210 9.64 2.07 -46.57
C HIS A 210 9.58 3.39 -47.39
N ASP A 211 8.39 3.77 -47.81
CA ASP A 211 8.08 5.05 -48.44
C ASP A 211 6.75 5.62 -47.94
N GLU A 212 6.60 6.94 -48.03
CA GLU A 212 5.46 7.65 -47.48
C GLU A 212 4.13 7.23 -48.15
N ALA A 213 4.12 7.09 -49.48
CA ALA A 213 2.89 6.77 -50.22
C ALA A 213 2.40 5.34 -49.88
N SER A 214 3.32 4.37 -49.74
CA SER A 214 2.99 3.00 -49.34
C SER A 214 2.52 2.93 -47.91
N LEU A 215 3.14 3.69 -46.98
CA LEU A 215 2.71 3.76 -45.60
C LEU A 215 1.32 4.41 -45.47
N ALA A 216 1.08 5.52 -46.16
CA ALA A 216 -0.21 6.21 -46.16
C ALA A 216 -1.36 5.32 -46.67
N ARG A 217 -1.12 4.48 -47.70
CA ARG A 217 -2.11 3.49 -48.17
C ARG A 217 -2.33 2.31 -47.17
N ALA A 218 -1.39 2.08 -46.27
CA ALA A 218 -1.48 1.00 -45.31
C ALA A 218 -2.23 1.43 -44.02
N LEU A 219 -2.30 2.74 -43.75
CA LEU A 219 -3.04 3.32 -42.64
C LEU A 219 -4.55 3.39 -42.95
#